data_c892b7ded8ed949250eb9c8a604ecb08
#
_entry.id   c892b7ded8ed949250eb9c8a604ecb08
#
_cell.length_a   1.000
_cell.length_b   1.000
_cell.length_c   1.000
_cell.angle_alpha   90.00
_cell.angle_beta   90.00
_cell.angle_gamma   90.00
#
_symmetry.space_group_name_H-M   'P 1'
#
loop_
_entity.id
_entity.type
_entity.pdbx_description
1 polymer ?
#
loop_
_entity_poly.entity_id
_entity_poly.type
_entity_poly.pdbx_seq_one_letter_code
_entity_poly.pdbx_strand_id
1 'polypeptide(L)'
;MAVQGRAYHEPVDEVPPPPAKVAFDRLLSGIFLVITLPVSLAIAAAIAIENAVCPSHRGGVFHSELRVSAGRPFRLYKFRILTPAGEQEIKAGAMPKHVENTPGNLTVVGAVLKKIGLDELPQFLNVITGKMSLVGPRPKPPVEYKEEIELGHEFRAQLQAGLTGPAQVLKGTVRTGDDSLRADLEYADLLRKGSQLQILAYDAKTLVKTVRVLLRATGE
;
A
#
# COMPACT_ATOMS: atom_id res chain seq x y z
N MET A 1 -8.17 -15.03 -17.76
CA MET A 1 -7.54 -16.26 -17.27
C MET A 1 -7.22 -16.06 -15.80
N ALA A 2 -7.77 -16.89 -14.93
CA ALA A 2 -7.55 -16.80 -13.48
C ALA A 2 -6.11 -17.27 -13.19
N VAL A 3 -5.27 -16.36 -12.68
CA VAL A 3 -3.98 -16.72 -12.09
C VAL A 3 -4.29 -17.32 -10.72
N GLN A 4 -4.58 -18.63 -10.73
CA GLN A 4 -4.75 -19.41 -9.52
C GLN A 4 -3.38 -19.55 -8.83
N GLY A 5 -3.29 -19.02 -7.60
CA GLY A 5 -2.61 -19.51 -6.42
C GLY A 5 -1.27 -20.25 -6.52
N ARG A 6 -0.38 -19.97 -7.46
CA ARG A 6 1.00 -20.41 -7.33
C ARG A 6 1.74 -19.46 -6.42
N ALA A 7 2.35 -19.99 -5.37
CA ALA A 7 3.33 -19.26 -4.60
C ALA A 7 4.37 -18.67 -5.58
N TYR A 8 4.61 -17.38 -5.51
CA TYR A 8 5.57 -16.70 -6.41
C TYR A 8 7.02 -17.05 -6.08
N HIS A 9 7.22 -17.93 -5.09
CA HIS A 9 8.52 -18.46 -4.70
C HIS A 9 8.34 -19.81 -3.99
N GLU A 10 9.39 -20.67 -3.96
CA GLU A 10 9.44 -21.81 -3.05
C GLU A 10 9.23 -21.34 -1.62
N PRO A 11 8.69 -22.18 -0.70
CA PRO A 11 8.37 -21.78 0.66
C PRO A 11 9.65 -21.30 1.37
N VAL A 12 9.88 -19.99 1.34
CA VAL A 12 10.85 -19.34 2.22
C VAL A 12 10.19 -19.27 3.60
N ASP A 13 10.93 -19.58 4.65
CA ASP A 13 10.43 -19.53 6.01
C ASP A 13 9.81 -18.16 6.33
N GLU A 14 8.47 -18.12 6.29
CA GLU A 14 7.70 -16.92 6.63
C GLU A 14 8.00 -16.54 8.08
N VAL A 15 8.31 -15.28 8.34
CA VAL A 15 8.43 -14.74 9.70
C VAL A 15 7.04 -14.33 10.17
N PRO A 16 6.34 -15.16 10.95
CA PRO A 16 5.00 -14.82 11.39
C PRO A 16 5.05 -13.58 12.28
N PRO A 17 4.21 -12.58 12.05
CA PRO A 17 4.18 -11.41 12.92
C PRO A 17 3.74 -11.83 14.33
N PRO A 18 4.36 -11.26 15.39
CA PRO A 18 3.97 -11.55 16.75
C PRO A 18 2.48 -11.28 17.01
N PRO A 19 1.79 -12.09 17.82
CA PRO A 19 0.36 -11.92 18.11
C PRO A 19 -0.02 -10.51 18.57
N ALA A 20 0.82 -9.87 19.38
CA ALA A 20 0.60 -8.48 19.83
C ALA A 20 0.64 -7.48 18.66
N LYS A 21 1.53 -7.68 17.67
CA LYS A 21 1.56 -6.86 16.46
C LYS A 21 0.30 -7.05 15.62
N VAL A 22 -0.15 -8.29 15.44
CA VAL A 22 -1.39 -8.58 14.68
C VAL A 22 -2.60 -7.91 15.35
N ALA A 23 -2.69 -8.01 16.68
CA ALA A 23 -3.76 -7.36 17.44
C ALA A 23 -3.69 -5.82 17.32
N PHE A 24 -2.51 -5.25 17.46
CA PHE A 24 -2.26 -3.81 17.30
C PHE A 24 -2.66 -3.32 15.90
N ASP A 25 -2.20 -3.99 14.85
CA ASP A 25 -2.48 -3.65 13.46
C ASP A 25 -3.99 -3.65 13.18
N ARG A 26 -4.70 -4.71 13.59
CA ARG A 26 -6.15 -4.85 13.38
C ARG A 26 -6.96 -3.83 14.16
N LEU A 27 -6.64 -3.66 15.45
CA LEU A 27 -7.34 -2.72 16.32
C LEU A 27 -7.20 -1.29 15.80
N LEU A 28 -5.96 -0.87 15.52
CA LEU A 28 -5.70 0.49 15.06
C LEU A 28 -6.30 0.74 13.68
N SER A 29 -6.22 -0.24 12.77
CA SER A 29 -6.88 -0.14 11.47
C SER A 29 -8.40 -0.07 11.57
N GLY A 30 -9.01 -0.82 12.50
CA GLY A 30 -10.44 -0.73 12.78
C GLY A 30 -10.85 0.66 13.29
N ILE A 31 -10.08 1.23 14.22
CA ILE A 31 -10.28 2.58 14.71
C ILE A 31 -10.18 3.60 13.56
N PHE A 32 -9.14 3.50 12.72
CA PHE A 32 -8.98 4.39 11.57
C PHE A 32 -10.12 4.26 10.56
N LEU A 33 -10.60 3.04 10.27
CA LEU A 33 -11.76 2.87 9.39
C LEU A 33 -13.02 3.55 9.93
N VAL A 34 -13.29 3.43 11.23
CA VAL A 34 -14.44 4.10 11.85
C VAL A 34 -14.30 5.61 11.79
N ILE A 35 -13.13 6.15 12.16
CA ILE A 35 -12.86 7.60 12.14
C ILE A 35 -12.95 8.15 10.71
N THR A 36 -12.42 7.43 9.71
CA THR A 36 -12.41 7.89 8.31
C THR A 36 -13.65 7.51 7.53
N LEU A 37 -14.61 6.78 8.13
CA LEU A 37 -15.84 6.37 7.47
C LEU A 37 -16.65 7.53 6.87
N PRO A 38 -16.90 8.66 7.58
CA PRO A 38 -17.61 9.79 6.99
C PRO A 38 -16.89 10.36 5.75
N VAL A 39 -15.57 10.47 5.82
CA VAL A 39 -14.74 10.93 4.69
C VAL A 39 -14.80 9.93 3.54
N SER A 40 -14.71 8.64 3.83
CA SER A 40 -14.80 7.57 2.82
C SER A 40 -16.16 7.56 2.11
N LEU A 41 -17.25 7.80 2.84
CA LEU A 41 -18.59 7.92 2.27
C LEU A 41 -18.72 9.18 1.40
N ALA A 42 -18.16 10.32 1.83
CA ALA A 42 -18.13 11.54 1.03
C ALA A 42 -17.34 11.36 -0.28
N ILE A 43 -16.19 10.67 -0.21
CA ILE A 43 -15.39 10.31 -1.40
C ILE A 43 -16.19 9.41 -2.35
N ALA A 44 -16.83 8.37 -1.82
CA ALA A 44 -17.66 7.46 -2.62
C ALA A 44 -18.81 8.20 -3.31
N ALA A 45 -19.48 9.12 -2.60
CA ALA A 45 -20.52 9.96 -3.15
C ALA A 45 -19.97 10.91 -4.25
N ALA A 46 -18.82 11.54 -4.02
CA ALA A 46 -18.18 12.41 -5.01
C ALA A 46 -17.84 11.66 -6.30
N ILE A 47 -17.28 10.45 -6.22
CA ILE A 47 -17.01 9.59 -7.38
C ILE A 47 -18.32 9.19 -8.08
N ALA A 48 -19.38 8.85 -7.31
CA ALA A 48 -20.66 8.50 -7.90
C ALA A 48 -21.32 9.69 -8.65
N ILE A 49 -21.22 10.89 -8.10
CA ILE A 49 -21.68 12.13 -8.74
C ILE A 49 -20.88 12.38 -10.01
N GLU A 50 -19.55 12.32 -9.97
CA GLU A 50 -18.70 12.47 -11.13
C GLU A 50 -19.06 11.46 -12.24
N ASN A 51 -19.29 10.20 -11.89
CA ASN A 51 -19.74 9.16 -12.83
C ASN A 51 -21.10 9.49 -13.50
N ALA A 52 -21.99 10.17 -12.79
CA ALA A 52 -23.28 10.57 -13.32
C ALA A 52 -23.19 11.75 -14.29
N VAL A 53 -22.30 12.73 -13.97
CA VAL A 53 -22.16 13.98 -14.73
C VAL A 53 -21.19 13.83 -15.91
N CYS A 54 -20.14 13.01 -15.77
CA CYS A 54 -19.08 12.82 -16.76
C CYS A 54 -19.08 11.38 -17.30
N PRO A 55 -19.75 11.11 -18.44
CA PRO A 55 -19.82 9.76 -19.01
C PRO A 55 -18.46 9.13 -19.31
N SER A 56 -17.47 9.94 -19.69
CA SER A 56 -16.07 9.50 -19.92
C SER A 56 -15.33 9.05 -18.67
N HIS A 57 -15.85 9.39 -17.48
CA HIS A 57 -15.27 9.02 -16.18
C HIS A 57 -15.98 7.86 -15.52
N ARG A 58 -17.01 7.28 -16.15
CA ARG A 58 -17.81 6.19 -15.56
C ARG A 58 -16.95 4.97 -15.22
N GLY A 59 -17.10 4.47 -13.98
CA GLY A 59 -16.40 3.29 -13.50
C GLY A 59 -16.78 2.95 -12.06
N GLY A 60 -16.12 1.95 -11.48
CA GLY A 60 -16.29 1.58 -10.08
C GLY A 60 -15.86 2.69 -9.13
N VAL A 61 -16.40 2.69 -7.90
CA VAL A 61 -15.92 3.57 -6.81
C VAL A 61 -14.54 3.10 -6.32
N PHE A 62 -14.36 1.79 -6.26
CA PHE A 62 -13.11 1.16 -5.82
C PHE A 62 -12.32 0.62 -7.01
N HIS A 63 -11.03 0.69 -6.88
CA HIS A 63 -10.05 0.03 -7.72
C HIS A 63 -9.31 -1.03 -6.91
N SER A 64 -8.86 -2.10 -7.55
CA SER A 64 -8.00 -3.09 -6.91
C SER A 64 -6.88 -3.51 -7.86
N GLU A 65 -5.69 -3.59 -7.31
CA GLU A 65 -4.50 -4.03 -8.03
C GLU A 65 -3.86 -5.24 -7.34
N LEU A 66 -3.22 -6.09 -8.13
CA LEU A 66 -2.55 -7.27 -7.61
C LEU A 66 -1.19 -6.87 -7.02
N ARG A 67 -0.96 -7.25 -5.77
CA ARG A 67 0.29 -7.03 -5.03
C ARG A 67 0.72 -8.32 -4.36
N VAL A 68 1.97 -8.35 -3.85
CA VAL A 68 2.51 -9.49 -3.11
C VAL A 68 2.85 -9.07 -1.69
N SER A 69 2.52 -9.94 -0.73
CA SER A 69 2.77 -9.80 0.71
C SER A 69 3.18 -11.17 1.26
N ALA A 70 4.35 -11.27 1.90
CA ALA A 70 4.90 -12.54 2.39
C ALA A 70 4.82 -13.66 1.32
N GLY A 71 5.29 -13.40 0.12
CA GLY A 71 5.28 -14.35 -1.00
C GLY A 71 3.89 -14.68 -1.58
N ARG A 72 2.81 -14.10 -1.05
CA ARG A 72 1.43 -14.43 -1.44
C ARG A 72 0.77 -13.27 -2.19
N PRO A 73 0.14 -13.51 -3.35
CA PRO A 73 -0.59 -12.47 -4.05
C PRO A 73 -1.89 -12.12 -3.32
N PHE A 74 -2.21 -10.83 -3.30
CA PHE A 74 -3.46 -10.32 -2.76
C PHE A 74 -3.96 -9.11 -3.55
N ARG A 75 -5.23 -8.74 -3.39
CA ARG A 75 -5.81 -7.53 -3.98
C ARG A 75 -5.67 -6.37 -3.01
N LEU A 76 -4.91 -5.37 -3.42
CA LEU A 76 -4.78 -4.09 -2.73
C LEU A 76 -5.94 -3.19 -3.13
N TYR A 77 -6.71 -2.71 -2.15
CA TYR A 77 -7.88 -1.86 -2.40
C TYR A 77 -7.53 -0.38 -2.32
N LYS A 78 -8.09 0.39 -3.26
CA LYS A 78 -7.99 1.86 -3.31
C LYS A 78 -9.31 2.46 -3.77
N PHE A 79 -9.53 3.75 -3.54
CA PHE A 79 -10.50 4.48 -4.31
C PHE A 79 -9.98 4.64 -5.74
N ARG A 80 -10.89 4.60 -6.71
CA ARG A 80 -10.53 4.77 -8.11
C ARG A 80 -10.12 6.23 -8.37
N ILE A 81 -8.95 6.40 -8.97
CA ILE A 81 -8.41 7.70 -9.37
C ILE A 81 -8.33 7.85 -10.89
N LEU A 82 -8.27 6.73 -11.62
CA LEU A 82 -8.09 6.71 -13.07
C LEU A 82 -9.41 6.79 -13.82
N THR A 83 -9.37 7.42 -14.99
CA THR A 83 -10.40 7.30 -16.01
C THR A 83 -10.38 5.91 -16.64
N PRO A 84 -11.45 5.45 -17.30
CA PRO A 84 -11.45 4.20 -18.06
C PRO A 84 -10.32 4.12 -19.10
N ALA A 85 -9.94 5.24 -19.71
CA ALA A 85 -8.82 5.31 -20.65
C ALA A 85 -7.49 5.02 -19.95
N GLY A 86 -7.21 5.65 -18.80
CA GLY A 86 -6.01 5.38 -18.02
C GLY A 86 -5.95 3.94 -17.49
N GLU A 87 -7.09 3.36 -17.08
CA GLU A 87 -7.13 1.94 -16.70
C GLU A 87 -6.82 1.01 -17.89
N GLN A 88 -7.24 1.36 -19.10
CA GLN A 88 -6.93 0.58 -20.30
C GLN A 88 -5.45 0.64 -20.66
N GLU A 89 -4.80 1.80 -20.50
CA GLU A 89 -3.34 1.92 -20.69
C GLU A 89 -2.56 1.01 -19.76
N ILE A 90 -2.94 0.94 -18.47
CA ILE A 90 -2.30 0.02 -17.51
C ILE A 90 -2.53 -1.44 -17.91
N LYS A 91 -3.76 -1.81 -18.34
CA LYS A 91 -4.06 -3.15 -18.83
C LYS A 91 -3.28 -3.50 -20.11
N ALA A 92 -2.92 -2.51 -20.92
CA ALA A 92 -2.08 -2.64 -22.11
C ALA A 92 -0.57 -2.73 -21.77
N GLY A 93 -0.20 -2.66 -20.48
CA GLY A 93 1.18 -2.80 -20.01
C GLY A 93 1.91 -1.51 -19.71
N ALA A 94 1.23 -0.35 -19.77
CA ALA A 94 1.86 0.92 -19.38
C ALA A 94 2.15 0.93 -17.87
N MET A 95 3.25 1.57 -17.49
CA MET A 95 3.62 1.71 -16.08
C MET A 95 2.60 2.59 -15.33
N PRO A 96 2.02 2.13 -14.22
CA PRO A 96 1.00 2.86 -13.46
C PRO A 96 1.41 4.30 -13.13
N LYS A 97 2.63 4.51 -12.68
CA LYS A 97 3.16 5.85 -12.34
C LYS A 97 3.19 6.79 -13.55
N HIS A 98 3.47 6.28 -14.74
CA HIS A 98 3.45 7.07 -15.97
C HIS A 98 2.02 7.47 -16.32
N VAL A 99 1.10 6.48 -16.35
CA VAL A 99 -0.32 6.71 -16.66
C VAL A 99 -0.94 7.72 -15.69
N GLU A 100 -0.68 7.58 -14.40
CA GLU A 100 -1.17 8.51 -13.38
C GLU A 100 -0.64 9.94 -13.50
N ASN A 101 0.50 10.15 -14.15
CA ASN A 101 1.08 11.48 -14.40
C ASN A 101 0.73 12.05 -15.79
N THR A 102 0.06 11.25 -16.62
CA THR A 102 -0.39 11.69 -17.96
C THR A 102 -1.67 12.53 -17.82
N PRO A 103 -1.70 13.75 -18.39
CA PRO A 103 -2.89 14.59 -18.38
C PRO A 103 -4.11 13.87 -18.98
N GLY A 104 -5.27 13.98 -18.32
CA GLY A 104 -6.52 13.35 -18.78
C GLY A 104 -6.73 11.90 -18.32
N ASN A 105 -5.73 11.24 -17.73
CA ASN A 105 -5.86 9.87 -17.22
C ASN A 105 -6.43 9.81 -15.80
N LEU A 106 -6.46 10.92 -15.07
CA LEU A 106 -7.12 11.01 -13.76
C LEU A 106 -8.53 11.57 -13.90
N THR A 107 -9.45 11.05 -13.10
CA THR A 107 -10.74 11.70 -12.87
C THR A 107 -10.53 12.98 -12.05
N VAL A 108 -11.51 13.90 -12.03
CA VAL A 108 -11.38 15.15 -11.26
C VAL A 108 -11.23 14.84 -9.76
N VAL A 109 -12.11 13.99 -9.24
CA VAL A 109 -12.03 13.52 -7.85
C VAL A 109 -10.73 12.76 -7.63
N GLY A 110 -10.34 11.89 -8.56
CA GLY A 110 -9.11 11.11 -8.51
C GLY A 110 -7.84 11.95 -8.40
N ALA A 111 -7.75 13.05 -9.13
CA ALA A 111 -6.63 13.99 -9.06
C ALA A 111 -6.49 14.61 -7.65
N VAL A 112 -7.62 14.98 -7.03
CA VAL A 112 -7.64 15.48 -5.66
C VAL A 112 -7.20 14.40 -4.68
N LEU A 113 -7.81 13.19 -4.76
CA LEU A 113 -7.50 12.07 -3.87
C LEU A 113 -6.01 11.70 -3.91
N LYS A 114 -5.44 11.61 -5.13
CA LYS A 114 -4.01 11.32 -5.31
C LYS A 114 -3.12 12.39 -4.67
N LYS A 115 -3.47 13.67 -4.82
CA LYS A 115 -2.68 14.78 -4.26
C LYS A 115 -2.61 14.72 -2.74
N ILE A 116 -3.70 14.34 -2.07
CA ILE A 116 -3.80 14.30 -0.60
C ILE A 116 -3.64 12.90 -0.01
N GLY A 117 -3.44 11.87 -0.86
CA GLY A 117 -3.20 10.48 -0.44
C GLY A 117 -4.41 9.76 0.17
N LEU A 118 -5.62 10.26 -0.04
CA LEU A 118 -6.85 9.65 0.50
C LEU A 118 -7.39 8.50 -0.36
N ASP A 119 -6.84 8.28 -1.55
CA ASP A 119 -7.16 7.12 -2.37
C ASP A 119 -6.77 5.79 -1.70
N GLU A 120 -5.84 5.80 -0.77
CA GLU A 120 -5.34 4.61 -0.07
C GLU A 120 -6.14 4.21 1.18
N LEU A 121 -7.16 4.99 1.61
CA LEU A 121 -7.97 4.67 2.80
C LEU A 121 -8.56 3.24 2.79
N PRO A 122 -9.02 2.67 1.66
CA PRO A 122 -9.52 1.30 1.64
C PRO A 122 -8.48 0.23 2.00
N GLN A 123 -7.18 0.54 2.00
CA GLN A 123 -6.12 -0.41 2.35
C GLN A 123 -6.17 -0.84 3.84
N PHE A 124 -6.81 -0.05 4.72
CA PHE A 124 -7.05 -0.49 6.09
C PHE A 124 -7.88 -1.79 6.16
N LEU A 125 -8.74 -2.07 5.17
CA LEU A 125 -9.43 -3.36 5.04
C LEU A 125 -8.44 -4.51 4.76
N ASN A 126 -7.38 -4.25 3.99
CA ASN A 126 -6.33 -5.24 3.76
C ASN A 126 -5.58 -5.58 5.06
N VAL A 127 -5.38 -4.60 5.94
CA VAL A 127 -4.73 -4.84 7.24
C VAL A 127 -5.65 -5.63 8.17
N ILE A 128 -6.92 -5.26 8.31
CA ILE A 128 -7.88 -5.98 9.17
C ILE A 128 -8.03 -7.44 8.73
N THR A 129 -8.06 -7.67 7.41
CA THR A 129 -8.16 -9.04 6.85
C THR A 129 -6.85 -9.81 6.90
N GLY A 130 -5.76 -9.23 7.42
CA GLY A 130 -4.46 -9.87 7.59
C GLY A 130 -3.69 -10.07 6.28
N LYS A 131 -4.07 -9.39 5.19
CA LYS A 131 -3.33 -9.41 3.91
C LYS A 131 -2.12 -8.49 3.94
N MET A 132 -2.17 -7.48 4.81
CA MET A 132 -1.10 -6.51 5.06
C MET A 132 -0.97 -6.26 6.57
N SER A 133 0.12 -5.58 6.91
CA SER A 133 0.37 -4.96 8.22
C SER A 133 0.24 -3.44 8.10
N LEU A 134 0.13 -2.72 9.21
CA LEU A 134 0.27 -1.26 9.23
C LEU A 134 1.71 -0.86 8.88
N VAL A 135 2.70 -1.54 9.47
CA VAL A 135 4.12 -1.27 9.26
C VAL A 135 4.80 -2.49 8.66
N GLY A 136 5.44 -2.30 7.52
CA GLY A 136 6.17 -3.35 6.78
C GLY A 136 6.76 -2.83 5.48
N PRO A 137 7.48 -3.65 4.73
CA PRO A 137 7.99 -3.27 3.42
C PRO A 137 6.85 -2.97 2.44
N ARG A 138 7.04 -2.01 1.52
CA ARG A 138 6.00 -1.61 0.56
C ARG A 138 5.55 -2.79 -0.32
N PRO A 139 4.23 -3.03 -0.48
CA PRO A 139 3.72 -4.09 -1.35
C PRO A 139 4.08 -3.80 -2.81
N LYS A 140 4.69 -4.77 -3.48
CA LYS A 140 5.13 -4.68 -4.86
C LYS A 140 4.16 -5.39 -5.80
N PRO A 141 4.01 -4.89 -7.07
CA PRO A 141 3.38 -5.68 -8.13
C PRO A 141 4.13 -7.01 -8.33
N PRO A 142 3.48 -8.07 -8.82
CA PRO A 142 4.12 -9.37 -9.00
C PRO A 142 5.41 -9.34 -9.82
N VAL A 143 5.48 -8.50 -10.86
CA VAL A 143 6.68 -8.37 -11.71
C VAL A 143 7.83 -7.76 -10.91
N GLU A 144 7.61 -6.59 -10.30
CA GLU A 144 8.65 -5.94 -9.47
C GLU A 144 9.04 -6.81 -8.26
N TYR A 145 8.07 -7.55 -7.68
CA TYR A 145 8.37 -8.48 -6.59
C TYR A 145 9.33 -9.57 -7.03
N LYS A 146 9.11 -10.16 -8.22
CA LYS A 146 9.99 -11.19 -8.76
C LYS A 146 11.41 -10.66 -9.00
N GLU A 147 11.53 -9.48 -9.59
CA GLU A 147 12.82 -8.80 -9.78
C GLU A 147 13.56 -8.57 -8.45
N GLU A 148 12.85 -8.12 -7.40
CA GLU A 148 13.43 -7.91 -6.07
C GLU A 148 13.95 -9.23 -5.46
N ILE A 149 13.22 -10.34 -5.64
CA ILE A 149 13.67 -11.66 -5.16
C ILE A 149 14.89 -12.14 -5.94
N GLU A 150 14.92 -11.96 -7.26
CA GLU A 150 16.08 -12.30 -8.11
C GLU A 150 17.34 -11.48 -7.73
N LEU A 151 17.16 -10.27 -7.20
CA LEU A 151 18.22 -9.44 -6.62
C LEU A 151 18.66 -9.87 -5.21
N GLY A 152 18.06 -10.93 -4.64
CA GLY A 152 18.40 -11.45 -3.31
C GLY A 152 17.65 -10.79 -2.16
N HIS A 153 16.59 -10.03 -2.42
CA HIS A 153 15.78 -9.38 -1.37
C HIS A 153 14.74 -10.34 -0.78
N GLU A 154 15.20 -11.50 -0.28
CA GLU A 154 14.35 -12.59 0.23
C GLU A 154 13.45 -12.20 1.41
N PHE A 155 13.81 -11.17 2.18
CA PHE A 155 12.97 -10.66 3.27
C PHE A 155 11.55 -10.29 2.80
N ARG A 156 11.37 -9.94 1.53
CA ARG A 156 10.06 -9.64 0.94
C ARG A 156 9.15 -10.86 0.84
N ALA A 157 9.73 -12.06 0.72
CA ALA A 157 8.97 -13.32 0.77
C ALA A 157 8.59 -13.71 2.20
N GLN A 158 9.33 -13.22 3.18
CA GLN A 158 9.18 -13.60 4.58
C GLN A 158 8.25 -12.67 5.36
N LEU A 159 8.18 -11.38 4.98
CA LEU A 159 7.48 -10.36 5.75
C LEU A 159 6.17 -9.93 5.11
N GLN A 160 5.17 -9.67 5.96
CA GLN A 160 3.96 -9.00 5.50
C GLN A 160 4.27 -7.59 5.01
N ALA A 161 3.70 -7.25 3.85
CA ALA A 161 3.77 -5.90 3.31
C ALA A 161 3.01 -4.91 4.21
N GLY A 162 3.53 -3.68 4.32
CA GLY A 162 2.96 -2.63 5.15
C GLY A 162 2.23 -1.54 4.37
N LEU A 163 1.23 -0.94 5.02
CA LEU A 163 0.60 0.30 4.55
C LEU A 163 1.63 1.44 4.54
N THR A 164 2.45 1.50 5.57
CA THR A 164 3.68 2.30 5.65
C THR A 164 4.85 1.43 6.07
N GLY A 165 6.07 1.99 6.07
CA GLY A 165 7.24 1.23 6.49
C GLY A 165 8.51 2.08 6.62
N PRO A 166 9.60 1.47 7.12
CA PRO A 166 10.85 2.16 7.35
C PRO A 166 11.38 2.89 6.12
N ALA A 167 11.41 2.22 4.97
CA ALA A 167 11.83 2.82 3.71
C ALA A 167 10.92 3.96 3.24
N GLN A 168 9.61 3.87 3.52
CA GLN A 168 8.62 4.85 3.08
C GLN A 168 8.72 6.17 3.86
N VAL A 169 9.00 6.11 5.17
CA VAL A 169 9.17 7.32 6.01
C VAL A 169 10.50 8.03 5.80
N LEU A 170 11.44 7.41 5.07
CA LEU A 170 12.70 8.01 4.67
C LEU A 170 12.60 8.80 3.36
N LYS A 171 11.48 8.73 2.63
CA LYS A 171 11.30 9.51 1.39
C LYS A 171 11.55 10.99 1.63
N GLY A 172 12.36 11.59 0.75
CA GLY A 172 12.78 13.00 0.85
C GLY A 172 14.01 13.25 1.75
N THR A 173 14.42 12.28 2.60
CA THR A 173 15.64 12.38 3.42
C THR A 173 16.74 11.43 2.97
N VAL A 174 16.40 10.42 2.16
CA VAL A 174 17.29 9.36 1.70
C VAL A 174 18.04 9.81 0.44
N ARG A 175 19.35 9.61 0.45
CA ARG A 175 20.25 9.98 -0.67
C ARG A 175 20.38 8.86 -1.71
N THR A 176 20.15 7.59 -1.35
CA THR A 176 20.35 6.43 -2.22
C THR A 176 19.25 5.38 -2.02
N GLY A 177 19.07 4.49 -3.03
CA GLY A 177 18.18 3.32 -2.91
C GLY A 177 18.63 2.34 -1.83
N ASP A 178 19.94 2.28 -1.54
CA ASP A 178 20.55 1.41 -0.54
C ASP A 178 20.07 1.73 0.88
N ASP A 179 19.84 3.01 1.20
CA ASP A 179 19.34 3.40 2.52
C ASP A 179 17.92 2.87 2.77
N SER A 180 17.07 2.87 1.72
CA SER A 180 15.72 2.32 1.79
C SER A 180 15.71 0.81 1.99
N LEU A 181 16.58 0.11 1.27
CA LEU A 181 16.76 -1.33 1.40
C LEU A 181 17.27 -1.68 2.81
N ARG A 182 18.28 -0.96 3.27
CA ARG A 182 18.85 -1.14 4.60
C ARG A 182 17.82 -0.97 5.70
N ALA A 183 16.96 0.04 5.62
CA ALA A 183 15.89 0.26 6.58
C ALA A 183 14.88 -0.89 6.62
N ASP A 184 14.52 -1.46 5.46
CA ASP A 184 13.63 -2.64 5.40
C ASP A 184 14.34 -3.89 5.95
N LEU A 185 15.65 -4.07 5.73
CA LEU A 185 16.44 -5.19 6.29
C LEU A 185 16.58 -5.07 7.82
N GLU A 186 16.85 -3.89 8.35
CA GLU A 186 16.90 -3.65 9.80
C GLU A 186 15.56 -3.97 10.47
N TYR A 187 14.45 -3.64 9.79
CA TYR A 187 13.12 -4.00 10.27
C TYR A 187 12.86 -5.52 10.22
N ALA A 188 13.34 -6.19 9.17
CA ALA A 188 13.27 -7.65 9.07
C ALA A 188 14.02 -8.32 10.24
N ASP A 189 15.20 -7.84 10.58
CA ASP A 189 15.97 -8.33 11.71
C ASP A 189 15.28 -8.06 13.07
N LEU A 190 14.64 -6.90 13.21
CA LEU A 190 13.84 -6.57 14.38
C LEU A 190 12.66 -7.54 14.55
N LEU A 191 11.96 -7.89 13.47
CA LEU A 191 10.85 -8.85 13.52
C LEU A 191 11.30 -10.26 13.86
N ARG A 192 12.51 -10.66 13.47
CA ARG A 192 13.07 -11.99 13.76
C ARG A 192 13.61 -12.13 15.19
N LYS A 193 14.25 -11.08 15.72
CA LYS A 193 15.08 -11.14 16.95
C LYS A 193 14.54 -10.25 18.08
N GLY A 194 13.67 -9.30 17.77
CA GLY A 194 13.17 -8.32 18.73
C GLY A 194 12.07 -8.88 19.63
N SER A 195 11.95 -8.31 20.82
CA SER A 195 10.80 -8.56 21.68
C SER A 195 9.53 -7.91 21.11
N GLN A 196 8.36 -8.42 21.49
CA GLN A 196 7.08 -7.85 21.07
C GLN A 196 6.97 -6.34 21.38
N LEU A 197 7.46 -5.93 22.53
CA LEU A 197 7.44 -4.52 22.94
C LEU A 197 8.34 -3.64 22.04
N GLN A 198 9.53 -4.13 21.69
CA GLN A 198 10.41 -3.41 20.76
C GLN A 198 9.79 -3.23 19.38
N ILE A 199 9.14 -4.28 18.87
CA ILE A 199 8.43 -4.26 17.58
C ILE A 199 7.29 -3.24 17.63
N LEU A 200 6.43 -3.28 18.65
CA LEU A 200 5.31 -2.33 18.80
C LEU A 200 5.80 -0.88 18.95
N ALA A 201 6.86 -0.66 19.74
CA ALA A 201 7.44 0.68 19.89
C ALA A 201 8.01 1.22 18.57
N TYR A 202 8.66 0.36 17.80
CA TYR A 202 9.17 0.72 16.47
C TYR A 202 8.03 1.06 15.51
N ASP A 203 6.98 0.24 15.48
CA ASP A 203 5.80 0.44 14.64
C ASP A 203 5.09 1.75 14.98
N ALA A 204 4.84 2.00 16.26
CA ALA A 204 4.25 3.26 16.72
C ALA A 204 5.10 4.49 16.31
N LYS A 205 6.43 4.42 16.46
CA LYS A 205 7.34 5.47 16.02
C LYS A 205 7.30 5.68 14.50
N THR A 206 7.21 4.61 13.74
CA THR A 206 7.11 4.67 12.26
C THR A 206 5.79 5.28 11.83
N LEU A 207 4.67 4.93 12.46
CA LEU A 207 3.36 5.54 12.21
C LEU A 207 3.38 7.05 12.49
N VAL A 208 3.95 7.49 13.61
CA VAL A 208 4.09 8.92 13.93
C VAL A 208 4.95 9.64 12.88
N LYS A 209 6.04 9.03 12.41
CA LYS A 209 6.86 9.57 11.32
C LYS A 209 6.07 9.67 10.02
N THR A 210 5.26 8.66 9.69
CA THR A 210 4.40 8.65 8.50
C THR A 210 3.46 9.85 8.50
N VAL A 211 2.76 10.09 9.61
CA VAL A 211 1.87 11.26 9.74
C VAL A 211 2.63 12.56 9.51
N ARG A 212 3.83 12.70 10.07
CA ARG A 212 4.65 13.91 9.87
C ARG A 212 5.08 14.10 8.40
N VAL A 213 5.41 13.01 7.70
CA VAL A 213 5.77 13.06 6.27
C VAL A 213 4.57 13.46 5.43
N LEU A 214 3.39 12.90 5.70
CA LEU A 214 2.15 13.25 5.00
C LEU A 214 1.79 14.72 5.21
N LEU A 215 1.86 15.23 6.45
CA LEU A 215 1.56 16.65 6.74
C LEU A 215 2.53 17.62 6.05
N ARG A 216 3.79 17.24 5.86
CA ARG A 216 4.74 18.07 5.11
C ARG A 216 4.49 18.03 3.60
N ALA A 217 4.14 16.87 3.05
CA ALA A 217 3.86 16.72 1.62
C ALA A 217 2.58 17.43 1.18
N THR A 218 1.65 17.71 2.09
CA THR A 218 0.40 18.48 1.82
C THR A 218 0.56 19.97 2.05
N GLY A 219 1.68 20.41 2.61
CA GLY A 219 1.97 21.83 2.92
C GLY A 219 2.86 22.54 1.90
N GLU A 220 3.31 21.85 0.85
CA GLU A 220 4.00 22.39 -0.33
C GLU A 220 3.07 22.30 -1.56
#